data_274bcd1dd39f19d21b48f906d714f488
#
_entry.id   274bcd1dd39f19d21b48f906d714f488
#
_cell.length_a   1.000
_cell.length_b   1.000
_cell.length_c   1.000
_cell.angle_alpha   90.00
_cell.angle_beta   90.00
_cell.angle_gamma   90.00
#
_symmetry.space_group_name_H-M   'P 1'
#
loop_
_entity.id
_entity.type
_entity.pdbx_description
1 polymer ?
#
loop_
_entity_poly.entity_id
_entity_poly.type
_entity_poly.pdbx_seq_one_letter_code
_entity_poly.pdbx_strand_id
1 'polypeptide(L)'
;MGKNLLVEALRNSDAERGKKADKYFDCNASVISYSTGFPVLDYYLGYKVNVCDENGKYVDSYPSLGITAGSYVLFIGKPSTSKTSTAVKIAGNIVRNFDNGCVIHYDMEQAMNYSRIQALTKLHMNEMLDGKYILRQEKVTLGDIKSSIIRLYNEKVSNSDKYMYDTGKLNEFGEPIKLLEPSVVILDSIATISTGLEDESAKSLEKAEEVMSQTERMRLTGEIGRFFNDILKYLREGNITLIAINQIKQNPQMGFVKSPAEVMYLKQDEHCPGGYAPLFNAHIMLKFVAVGSDKYTDEDDGFSGFKVRAEIIKSRVSAAGKYVNLVYDKNIGVDMVRSTVDYAKDMGLVSGNKNGYYFITDKDEKFTLKNMTEDFRHNPKLYKIMKDNIMPILETNLSGITPEEMEVPEEEENFYNL
;
A
#
# COMPACT_ATOMS: atom_id res chain seq x y z
N MET A 1 16.79 -20.61 30.71
CA MET A 1 15.73 -21.22 29.86
C MET A 1 16.25 -22.48 29.21
N GLY A 2 15.56 -23.62 29.32
CA GLY A 2 15.95 -24.85 28.64
C GLY A 2 15.80 -24.68 27.13
N LYS A 3 16.81 -25.02 26.36
CA LYS A 3 16.75 -24.99 24.89
C LYS A 3 15.68 -25.98 24.43
N ASN A 4 14.77 -25.55 23.57
CA ASN A 4 13.75 -26.41 22.98
C ASN A 4 14.44 -27.41 22.03
N LEU A 5 14.45 -28.71 22.42
CA LEU A 5 15.14 -29.78 21.67
C LEU A 5 14.65 -29.93 20.23
N LEU A 6 13.38 -29.64 19.95
CA LEU A 6 12.84 -29.65 18.59
C LEU A 6 13.45 -28.55 17.71
N VAL A 7 13.64 -27.35 18.28
CA VAL A 7 14.27 -26.22 17.56
C VAL A 7 15.73 -26.55 17.26
N GLU A 8 16.44 -27.19 18.19
CA GLU A 8 17.82 -27.62 17.99
C GLU A 8 17.92 -28.71 16.90
N ALA A 9 17.02 -29.67 16.89
CA ALA A 9 16.94 -30.69 15.85
C ALA A 9 16.65 -30.11 14.46
N LEU A 10 15.73 -29.14 14.38
CA LEU A 10 15.42 -28.43 13.12
C LEU A 10 16.63 -27.64 12.60
N ARG A 11 17.33 -26.89 13.49
CA ARG A 11 18.54 -26.16 13.13
C ARG A 11 19.62 -27.07 12.57
N ASN A 12 19.83 -28.23 13.20
CA ASN A 12 20.80 -29.22 12.74
C ASN A 12 20.41 -29.77 11.36
N SER A 13 19.13 -30.12 11.16
CA SER A 13 18.63 -30.61 9.87
C SER A 13 18.74 -29.57 8.76
N ASP A 14 18.52 -28.30 9.03
CA ASP A 14 18.64 -27.23 8.03
C ASP A 14 20.10 -26.91 7.73
N ALA A 15 21.01 -27.00 8.69
CA ALA A 15 22.43 -26.88 8.50
C ALA A 15 22.99 -28.02 7.58
N GLU A 16 22.54 -29.25 7.79
CA GLU A 16 22.89 -30.42 6.93
C GLU A 16 22.41 -30.24 5.49
N ARG A 17 21.31 -29.50 5.27
CA ARG A 17 20.78 -29.17 3.94
C ARG A 17 21.42 -27.92 3.31
N GLY A 18 22.46 -27.35 3.92
CA GLY A 18 23.14 -26.14 3.45
C GLY A 18 22.28 -24.87 3.56
N LYS A 19 21.18 -24.91 4.31
CA LYS A 19 20.41 -23.73 4.66
C LYS A 19 21.12 -23.03 5.80
N LYS A 20 21.21 -21.69 5.74
CA LYS A 20 21.72 -20.89 6.86
C LYS A 20 20.78 -21.08 8.04
N ALA A 21 21.21 -21.87 9.02
CA ALA A 21 20.46 -22.20 10.22
C ALA A 21 20.21 -20.99 11.17
N ASP A 22 20.81 -19.84 10.85
CA ASP A 22 20.91 -18.73 11.80
C ASP A 22 19.66 -17.83 11.87
N LYS A 23 18.63 -18.07 11.05
CA LYS A 23 17.52 -17.14 10.96
C LYS A 23 16.14 -17.79 10.88
N TYR A 24 15.75 -18.52 11.94
CA TYR A 24 14.35 -18.93 12.13
C TYR A 24 13.42 -17.71 12.36
N PHE A 25 13.98 -16.55 12.68
CA PHE A 25 13.28 -15.34 13.06
C PHE A 25 13.67 -14.12 12.20
N ASP A 26 13.98 -14.30 10.89
CA ASP A 26 14.25 -13.15 10.03
C ASP A 26 12.93 -12.43 9.67
N CYS A 27 12.40 -11.70 10.65
CA CYS A 27 11.18 -10.89 10.53
C CYS A 27 11.47 -9.44 10.15
N ASN A 28 12.73 -9.06 9.92
CA ASN A 28 13.19 -7.69 9.78
C ASN A 28 12.36 -6.86 8.78
N ALA A 29 12.05 -7.41 7.61
CA ALA A 29 11.26 -6.69 6.63
C ALA A 29 9.79 -6.45 7.08
N SER A 30 9.24 -7.32 7.94
CA SER A 30 7.84 -7.21 8.35
C SER A 30 7.58 -6.11 9.39
N VAL A 31 8.59 -5.66 10.11
CA VAL A 31 8.46 -4.62 11.14
C VAL A 31 8.79 -3.21 10.63
N ILE A 32 9.33 -3.07 9.44
CA ILE A 32 9.61 -1.79 8.81
C ILE A 32 8.49 -1.45 7.82
N SER A 33 8.00 -0.23 7.90
CA SER A 33 7.02 0.33 6.96
C SER A 33 7.50 1.64 6.38
N TYR A 34 7.00 1.94 5.17
CA TYR A 34 7.25 3.19 4.46
C TYR A 34 5.97 4.03 4.45
N SER A 35 6.09 5.32 4.77
CA SER A 35 4.97 6.24 4.72
C SER A 35 4.36 6.30 3.32
N THR A 36 3.05 6.23 3.26
CA THR A 36 2.27 6.48 2.04
C THR A 36 2.29 7.96 1.64
N GLY A 37 2.72 8.82 2.55
CA GLY A 37 2.57 10.27 2.47
C GLY A 37 1.17 10.74 2.88
N PHE A 38 0.32 9.88 3.42
CA PHE A 38 -1.00 10.19 3.97
C PHE A 38 -1.04 9.83 5.45
N PRO A 39 -0.85 10.79 6.38
CA PRO A 39 -0.68 10.49 7.81
C PRO A 39 -1.78 9.60 8.39
N VAL A 40 -3.05 9.89 8.07
CA VAL A 40 -4.18 9.09 8.55
C VAL A 40 -4.11 7.65 8.02
N LEU A 41 -3.79 7.47 6.75
CA LEU A 41 -3.65 6.15 6.15
C LEU A 41 -2.44 5.41 6.73
N ASP A 42 -1.32 6.11 6.99
CA ASP A 42 -0.12 5.54 7.58
C ASP A 42 -0.42 4.94 8.96
N TYR A 43 -1.14 5.66 9.82
CA TYR A 43 -1.56 5.15 11.13
C TYR A 43 -2.56 4.01 11.03
N TYR A 44 -3.49 4.05 10.09
CA TYR A 44 -4.47 2.99 9.91
C TYR A 44 -3.86 1.70 9.35
N LEU A 45 -2.80 1.80 8.56
CA LEU A 45 -2.01 0.66 8.08
C LEU A 45 -0.92 0.25 9.08
N GLY A 46 -0.59 1.12 10.02
CA GLY A 46 0.47 0.94 10.98
C GLY A 46 0.11 0.02 12.13
N TYR A 47 1.13 -0.35 12.87
CA TYR A 47 1.03 -1.10 14.11
C TYR A 47 2.20 -0.76 15.04
N LYS A 48 2.07 -1.12 16.33
CA LYS A 48 3.10 -0.92 17.33
C LYS A 48 4.05 -2.13 17.33
N VAL A 49 5.34 -1.86 17.21
CA VAL A 49 6.39 -2.86 17.34
C VAL A 49 6.92 -2.82 18.76
N ASN A 50 6.82 -3.92 19.48
CA ASN A 50 7.37 -4.07 20.81
C ASN A 50 8.77 -4.64 20.71
N VAL A 51 9.74 -4.01 21.37
CA VAL A 51 11.14 -4.41 21.40
C VAL A 51 11.45 -5.08 22.74
N CYS A 52 12.01 -6.28 22.69
CA CYS A 52 12.47 -7.00 23.86
C CYS A 52 14.01 -7.06 23.88
N ASP A 53 14.58 -7.21 25.07
CA ASP A 53 16.00 -7.52 25.24
C ASP A 53 16.31 -9.00 24.94
N GLU A 54 17.59 -9.37 25.04
CA GLU A 54 18.07 -10.76 24.83
C GLU A 54 17.46 -11.78 25.80
N ASN A 55 16.86 -11.34 26.91
CA ASN A 55 16.16 -12.16 27.88
C ASN A 55 14.65 -12.26 27.62
N GLY A 56 14.16 -11.58 26.58
CA GLY A 56 12.74 -11.50 26.24
C GLY A 56 11.94 -10.53 27.08
N LYS A 57 12.61 -9.65 27.85
CA LYS A 57 11.95 -8.61 28.62
C LYS A 57 11.69 -7.39 27.73
N TYR A 58 10.47 -6.87 27.79
CA TYR A 58 10.10 -5.62 27.11
C TYR A 58 10.99 -4.45 27.53
N VAL A 59 11.46 -3.69 26.55
CA VAL A 59 12.35 -2.55 26.73
C VAL A 59 11.72 -1.27 26.15
N ASP A 60 11.13 -1.35 24.96
CA ASP A 60 10.62 -0.18 24.24
C ASP A 60 9.58 -0.58 23.19
N SER A 61 8.87 0.40 22.65
CA SER A 61 8.01 0.22 21.48
C SER A 61 8.05 1.44 20.57
N TYR A 62 7.83 1.19 19.29
CA TYR A 62 7.73 2.26 18.30
C TYR A 62 6.65 1.97 17.25
N PRO A 63 6.03 3.01 16.65
CA PRO A 63 5.09 2.82 15.58
C PRO A 63 5.79 2.50 14.27
N SER A 64 5.35 1.44 13.58
CA SER A 64 5.68 1.15 12.19
C SER A 64 4.51 1.60 11.31
N LEU A 65 4.67 2.72 10.58
CA LEU A 65 3.58 3.45 9.94
C LEU A 65 3.62 3.33 8.42
N GLY A 66 2.48 2.99 7.82
CA GLY A 66 2.32 2.93 6.38
C GLY A 66 2.41 1.54 5.78
N ILE A 67 3.02 1.41 4.60
CA ILE A 67 3.12 0.16 3.84
C ILE A 67 4.35 -0.62 4.28
N THR A 68 4.15 -1.85 4.72
CA THR A 68 5.21 -2.76 5.14
C THR A 68 6.21 -3.00 4.00
N ALA A 69 7.50 -2.98 4.33
CA ALA A 69 8.60 -3.21 3.41
C ALA A 69 8.45 -4.54 2.65
N GLY A 70 8.71 -4.54 1.35
CA GLY A 70 8.66 -5.72 0.50
C GLY A 70 7.28 -6.37 0.37
N SER A 71 6.20 -5.59 0.53
CA SER A 71 4.83 -6.11 0.50
C SER A 71 4.17 -6.00 -0.87
N TYR A 72 3.15 -6.85 -1.07
CA TYR A 72 2.23 -6.75 -2.19
C TYR A 72 0.97 -6.00 -1.74
N VAL A 73 0.70 -4.86 -2.36
CA VAL A 73 -0.45 -3.98 -2.13
C VAL A 73 -1.36 -4.03 -3.35
N LEU A 74 -2.64 -4.27 -3.13
CA LEU A 74 -3.64 -4.32 -4.19
C LEU A 74 -4.64 -3.16 -4.05
N PHE A 75 -4.79 -2.37 -5.10
CA PHE A 75 -5.81 -1.34 -5.22
C PHE A 75 -6.95 -1.83 -6.09
N ILE A 76 -8.17 -1.87 -5.56
CA ILE A 76 -9.37 -2.21 -6.32
C ILE A 76 -10.36 -1.06 -6.31
N GLY A 77 -11.17 -0.96 -7.35
CA GLY A 77 -12.22 0.07 -7.43
C GLY A 77 -12.71 0.28 -8.86
N LYS A 78 -13.81 0.99 -9.00
CA LYS A 78 -14.36 1.38 -10.30
C LYS A 78 -13.39 2.30 -11.06
N PRO A 79 -13.52 2.44 -12.39
CA PRO A 79 -12.77 3.45 -13.14
C PRO A 79 -12.91 4.85 -12.55
N SER A 80 -11.90 5.70 -12.76
CA SER A 80 -11.89 7.11 -12.33
C SER A 80 -11.96 7.34 -10.81
N THR A 81 -11.54 6.36 -9.99
CA THR A 81 -11.43 6.49 -8.52
C THR A 81 -10.00 6.80 -8.04
N SER A 82 -9.18 7.39 -8.89
CA SER A 82 -7.81 7.88 -8.57
C SER A 82 -6.80 6.83 -8.09
N LYS A 83 -7.02 5.55 -8.37
CA LYS A 83 -6.12 4.45 -7.98
C LYS A 83 -4.69 4.68 -8.48
N THR A 84 -4.52 4.91 -9.79
CA THR A 84 -3.23 5.18 -10.44
C THR A 84 -2.49 6.35 -9.81
N SER A 85 -3.15 7.49 -9.67
CA SER A 85 -2.51 8.68 -9.11
C SER A 85 -2.14 8.52 -7.64
N THR A 86 -2.93 7.77 -6.87
CA THR A 86 -2.60 7.42 -5.48
C THR A 86 -1.40 6.46 -5.43
N ALA A 87 -1.36 5.45 -6.31
CA ALA A 87 -0.24 4.51 -6.42
C ALA A 87 1.07 5.22 -6.76
N VAL A 88 1.04 6.11 -7.76
CA VAL A 88 2.20 6.91 -8.19
C VAL A 88 2.71 7.81 -7.06
N LYS A 89 1.79 8.49 -6.35
CA LYS A 89 2.16 9.34 -5.21
C LYS A 89 2.83 8.53 -4.09
N ILE A 90 2.24 7.41 -3.71
CA ILE A 90 2.80 6.51 -2.68
C ILE A 90 4.16 5.99 -3.11
N ALA A 91 4.29 5.51 -4.35
CA ALA A 91 5.55 5.00 -4.88
C ALA A 91 6.66 6.05 -4.83
N GLY A 92 6.37 7.27 -5.29
CA GLY A 92 7.31 8.39 -5.21
C GLY A 92 7.71 8.71 -3.77
N ASN A 93 6.76 8.65 -2.84
CA ASN A 93 7.05 8.92 -1.43
C ASN A 93 7.96 7.85 -0.79
N ILE A 94 7.77 6.58 -1.15
CA ILE A 94 8.60 5.46 -0.66
C ILE A 94 10.06 5.63 -1.10
N VAL A 95 10.31 5.96 -2.37
CA VAL A 95 11.68 5.96 -2.93
C VAL A 95 12.43 7.29 -2.80
N ARG A 96 11.72 8.38 -2.49
CA ARG A 96 12.27 9.75 -2.55
C ARG A 96 13.58 9.94 -1.78
N ASN A 97 13.67 9.38 -0.59
CA ASN A 97 14.78 9.61 0.34
C ASN A 97 15.89 8.56 0.23
N PHE A 98 15.88 7.73 -0.81
CA PHE A 98 16.86 6.67 -1.03
C PHE A 98 17.61 6.90 -2.33
N ASP A 99 18.93 6.88 -2.29
CA ASP A 99 19.76 7.19 -3.46
C ASP A 99 19.51 6.19 -4.61
N ASN A 100 19.45 4.91 -4.29
CA ASN A 100 19.18 3.84 -5.26
C ASN A 100 17.71 3.39 -5.27
N GLY A 101 16.84 4.09 -4.54
CA GLY A 101 15.40 3.83 -4.58
C GLY A 101 14.82 4.12 -5.96
N CYS A 102 14.06 3.19 -6.55
CA CYS A 102 13.49 3.38 -7.88
C CYS A 102 12.05 2.87 -7.99
N VAL A 103 11.31 3.47 -8.92
CA VAL A 103 9.96 3.05 -9.32
C VAL A 103 10.00 2.50 -10.74
N ILE A 104 9.43 1.31 -10.96
CA ILE A 104 9.15 0.77 -12.30
C ILE A 104 7.64 0.72 -12.45
N HIS A 105 7.09 1.55 -13.33
CA HIS A 105 5.65 1.66 -13.56
C HIS A 105 5.28 1.06 -14.92
N TYR A 106 4.59 -0.07 -14.90
CA TYR A 106 3.98 -0.69 -16.07
C TYR A 106 2.58 -0.10 -16.28
N ASP A 107 2.49 0.93 -17.12
CA ASP A 107 1.27 1.67 -17.45
C ASP A 107 0.69 1.13 -18.77
N MET A 108 -0.04 0.03 -18.71
CA MET A 108 -0.65 -0.60 -19.88
C MET A 108 -1.89 0.12 -20.38
N GLU A 109 -2.45 1.02 -19.58
CA GLU A 109 -3.55 1.89 -19.98
C GLU A 109 -3.04 3.15 -20.71
N GLN A 110 -1.72 3.38 -20.72
CA GLN A 110 -1.05 4.55 -21.34
C GLN A 110 -1.63 5.90 -20.89
N ALA A 111 -2.02 5.97 -19.61
CA ALA A 111 -2.73 7.11 -19.03
C ALA A 111 -1.79 8.14 -18.39
N MET A 112 -0.51 7.81 -18.20
CA MET A 112 0.46 8.64 -17.49
C MET A 112 1.48 9.27 -18.42
N ASN A 113 2.00 10.41 -17.99
CA ASN A 113 3.17 11.06 -18.59
C ASN A 113 4.08 11.62 -17.49
N TYR A 114 5.33 11.95 -17.84
CA TYR A 114 6.33 12.40 -16.85
C TYR A 114 5.95 13.70 -16.14
N SER A 115 5.28 14.64 -16.80
CA SER A 115 4.81 15.88 -16.14
C SER A 115 3.78 15.57 -15.04
N ARG A 116 2.87 14.63 -15.29
CA ARG A 116 1.90 14.18 -14.30
C ARG A 116 2.57 13.42 -13.15
N ILE A 117 3.54 12.55 -13.47
CA ILE A 117 4.34 11.83 -12.47
C ILE A 117 5.07 12.81 -11.58
N GLN A 118 5.72 13.84 -12.15
CA GLN A 118 6.40 14.88 -11.38
C GLN A 118 5.44 15.63 -10.45
N ALA A 119 4.26 16.00 -10.93
CA ALA A 119 3.25 16.67 -10.12
C ALA A 119 2.81 15.83 -8.92
N LEU A 120 2.68 14.51 -9.09
CA LEU A 120 2.26 13.57 -8.04
C LEU A 120 3.38 13.20 -7.08
N THR A 121 4.55 12.86 -7.59
CA THR A 121 5.68 12.34 -6.80
C THR A 121 6.54 13.44 -6.19
N LYS A 122 6.54 14.64 -6.78
CA LYS A 122 7.46 15.75 -6.46
C LYS A 122 8.95 15.40 -6.69
N LEU A 123 9.23 14.35 -7.46
CA LEU A 123 10.59 14.06 -7.93
C LEU A 123 11.00 15.11 -8.98
N HIS A 124 12.27 15.46 -8.99
CA HIS A 124 12.79 16.35 -10.02
C HIS A 124 12.98 15.61 -11.35
N MET A 125 12.90 16.33 -12.48
CA MET A 125 13.01 15.71 -13.80
C MET A 125 14.37 15.03 -14.03
N ASN A 126 15.45 15.60 -13.51
CA ASN A 126 16.78 14.98 -13.55
C ASN A 126 16.84 13.65 -12.79
N GLU A 127 16.22 13.54 -11.61
CA GLU A 127 16.14 12.27 -10.88
C GLU A 127 15.41 11.19 -11.69
N MET A 128 14.37 11.58 -12.43
CA MET A 128 13.65 10.66 -13.32
C MET A 128 14.51 10.23 -14.51
N LEU A 129 15.30 11.15 -15.09
CA LEU A 129 16.24 10.84 -16.16
C LEU A 129 17.35 9.91 -15.69
N ASP A 130 17.78 10.03 -14.43
CA ASP A 130 18.76 9.16 -13.78
C ASP A 130 18.18 7.80 -13.37
N GLY A 131 16.90 7.54 -13.68
CA GLY A 131 16.26 6.25 -13.51
C GLY A 131 15.49 6.04 -12.19
N LYS A 132 15.30 7.10 -11.37
CA LYS A 132 14.51 7.01 -10.15
C LYS A 132 13.03 6.70 -10.41
N TYR A 133 12.53 7.01 -11.62
CA TYR A 133 11.20 6.64 -12.07
C TYR A 133 11.23 6.18 -13.53
N ILE A 134 10.92 4.92 -13.77
CA ILE A 134 10.91 4.29 -15.10
C ILE A 134 9.45 4.03 -15.49
N LEU A 135 8.97 4.73 -16.52
CA LEU A 135 7.63 4.53 -17.08
C LEU A 135 7.72 3.57 -18.28
N ARG A 136 6.98 2.48 -18.22
CA ARG A 136 6.87 1.45 -19.25
C ARG A 136 5.45 1.43 -19.81
N GLN A 137 5.30 1.81 -21.08
CA GLN A 137 4.01 1.89 -21.77
C GLN A 137 3.94 0.95 -22.99
N GLU A 138 4.99 0.17 -23.21
CA GLU A 138 5.00 -0.91 -24.19
C GLU A 138 4.17 -2.10 -23.71
N LYS A 139 3.72 -2.91 -24.66
CA LYS A 139 3.05 -4.18 -24.35
C LYS A 139 4.04 -5.13 -23.68
N VAL A 140 3.76 -5.49 -22.44
CA VAL A 140 4.57 -6.42 -21.64
C VAL A 140 3.73 -7.60 -21.18
N THR A 141 4.38 -8.74 -21.01
CA THR A 141 3.76 -9.96 -20.48
C THR A 141 4.00 -10.09 -18.97
N LEU A 142 3.22 -10.95 -18.30
CA LEU A 142 3.50 -11.35 -16.91
C LEU A 142 4.91 -11.91 -16.74
N GLY A 143 5.42 -12.63 -17.75
CA GLY A 143 6.78 -13.16 -17.78
C GLY A 143 7.85 -12.07 -17.77
N ASP A 144 7.64 -10.98 -18.52
CA ASP A 144 8.56 -9.85 -18.57
C ASP A 144 8.61 -9.11 -17.24
N ILE A 145 7.43 -8.89 -16.61
CA ILE A 145 7.32 -8.24 -15.30
C ILE A 145 8.00 -9.10 -14.23
N LYS A 146 7.73 -10.41 -14.20
CA LYS A 146 8.38 -11.36 -13.30
C LYS A 146 9.91 -11.34 -13.47
N SER A 147 10.38 -11.38 -14.71
CA SER A 147 11.81 -11.32 -15.04
C SER A 147 12.46 -10.02 -14.56
N SER A 148 11.75 -8.89 -14.69
CA SER A 148 12.23 -7.60 -14.19
C SER A 148 12.33 -7.56 -12.67
N ILE A 149 11.35 -8.11 -11.95
CA ILE A 149 11.37 -8.21 -10.48
C ILE A 149 12.55 -9.10 -10.03
N ILE A 150 12.76 -10.25 -10.70
CA ILE A 150 13.87 -11.17 -10.39
C ILE A 150 15.22 -10.51 -10.66
N ARG A 151 15.38 -9.79 -11.78
CA ARG A 151 16.63 -9.06 -12.08
C ARG A 151 16.92 -8.00 -11.03
N LEU A 152 15.91 -7.20 -10.65
CA LEU A 152 16.03 -6.19 -9.61
C LEU A 152 16.44 -6.81 -8.26
N TYR A 153 15.81 -7.92 -7.89
CA TYR A 153 16.17 -8.70 -6.70
C TYR A 153 17.62 -9.19 -6.76
N ASN A 154 18.00 -9.86 -7.86
CA ASN A 154 19.34 -10.42 -8.01
C ASN A 154 20.42 -9.34 -7.96
N GLU A 155 20.20 -8.19 -8.62
CA GLU A 155 21.14 -7.05 -8.58
C GLU A 155 21.35 -6.56 -7.15
N LYS A 156 20.25 -6.34 -6.40
CA LYS A 156 20.32 -5.83 -5.03
C LYS A 156 20.97 -6.83 -4.06
N VAL A 157 20.68 -8.11 -4.19
CA VAL A 157 21.25 -9.16 -3.32
C VAL A 157 22.72 -9.43 -3.65
N SER A 158 23.07 -9.50 -4.93
CA SER A 158 24.47 -9.74 -5.36
C SER A 158 25.40 -8.57 -5.02
N ASN A 159 24.88 -7.36 -4.92
CA ASN A 159 25.60 -6.14 -4.58
C ASN A 159 25.09 -5.51 -3.29
N SER A 160 24.73 -6.32 -2.29
CA SER A 160 24.08 -5.89 -1.05
C SER A 160 24.84 -4.78 -0.34
N ASP A 161 26.17 -4.77 -0.38
CA ASP A 161 27.00 -3.72 0.22
C ASP A 161 26.71 -2.31 -0.32
N LYS A 162 26.19 -2.20 -1.55
CA LYS A 162 25.84 -0.93 -2.18
C LYS A 162 24.40 -0.48 -1.84
N TYR A 163 23.53 -1.44 -1.56
CA TYR A 163 22.10 -1.20 -1.42
C TYR A 163 21.58 -1.35 0.00
N MET A 164 22.41 -1.86 0.92
CA MET A 164 22.02 -2.06 2.31
C MET A 164 22.07 -0.74 3.07
N TYR A 165 20.99 -0.43 3.80
CA TYR A 165 20.96 0.70 4.71
C TYR A 165 20.54 0.28 6.11
N ASP A 166 20.98 1.02 7.11
CA ASP A 166 20.55 0.86 8.50
C ASP A 166 19.26 1.65 8.71
N THR A 167 18.21 0.97 9.17
CA THR A 167 16.91 1.60 9.41
C THR A 167 16.88 2.45 10.69
N GLY A 168 17.90 2.32 11.55
CA GLY A 168 17.94 2.92 12.88
C GLY A 168 16.89 2.35 13.84
N LYS A 169 16.29 1.20 13.52
CA LYS A 169 15.27 0.52 14.32
C LYS A 169 15.77 -0.85 14.80
N LEU A 170 15.15 -1.33 15.87
CA LEU A 170 15.37 -2.68 16.38
C LEU A 170 14.14 -3.55 16.04
N ASN A 171 14.37 -4.85 15.83
CA ASN A 171 13.28 -5.82 15.70
C ASN A 171 12.70 -6.19 17.09
N GLU A 172 11.71 -7.07 17.11
CA GLU A 172 11.05 -7.52 18.33
C GLU A 172 12.01 -8.24 19.30
N PHE A 173 13.19 -8.63 18.85
CA PHE A 173 14.23 -9.32 19.63
C PHE A 173 15.40 -8.40 20.00
N GLY A 174 15.27 -7.08 19.78
CA GLY A 174 16.31 -6.09 20.12
C GLY A 174 17.49 -6.05 19.15
N GLU A 175 17.40 -6.68 17.98
CA GLU A 175 18.46 -6.70 16.96
C GLU A 175 18.31 -5.52 15.98
N PRO A 176 19.43 -4.85 15.57
CA PRO A 176 19.38 -3.80 14.56
C PRO A 176 18.88 -4.30 13.21
N ILE A 177 17.96 -3.55 12.62
CA ILE A 177 17.37 -3.89 11.32
C ILE A 177 18.12 -3.20 10.20
N LYS A 178 18.66 -4.00 9.28
CA LYS A 178 19.24 -3.53 8.01
C LYS A 178 18.45 -4.11 6.86
N LEU A 179 18.08 -3.25 5.90
CA LEU A 179 17.32 -3.62 4.71
C LEU A 179 18.03 -3.12 3.44
N LEU A 180 17.73 -3.76 2.33
CA LEU A 180 18.06 -3.20 1.01
C LEU A 180 17.18 -1.95 0.77
N GLU A 181 17.73 -0.91 0.13
CA GLU A 181 16.94 0.29 -0.22
C GLU A 181 15.67 -0.09 -0.98
N PRO A 182 14.52 0.58 -0.75
CA PRO A 182 13.26 0.17 -1.32
C PRO A 182 13.19 0.41 -2.82
N SER A 183 12.50 -0.48 -3.52
CA SER A 183 12.06 -0.27 -4.88
C SER A 183 10.56 -0.50 -4.96
N VAL A 184 9.89 0.17 -5.88
CA VAL A 184 8.45 0.00 -6.08
C VAL A 184 8.17 -0.41 -7.52
N VAL A 185 7.34 -1.44 -7.68
CA VAL A 185 6.79 -1.85 -8.98
C VAL A 185 5.32 -1.49 -8.98
N ILE A 186 4.87 -0.69 -9.94
CA ILE A 186 3.45 -0.41 -10.16
C ILE A 186 2.99 -1.22 -11.37
N LEU A 187 1.87 -1.92 -11.21
CA LEU A 187 1.22 -2.70 -12.26
C LEU A 187 -0.17 -2.11 -12.53
N ASP A 188 -0.32 -1.38 -13.60
CA ASP A 188 -1.55 -0.67 -13.96
C ASP A 188 -2.02 -1.06 -15.37
N SER A 189 -2.96 -2.01 -15.49
CA SER A 189 -3.70 -2.73 -14.47
C SER A 189 -3.65 -4.24 -14.71
N ILE A 190 -3.99 -5.05 -13.69
CA ILE A 190 -4.13 -6.52 -13.84
C ILE A 190 -5.14 -6.87 -14.95
N ALA A 191 -6.18 -6.03 -15.10
CA ALA A 191 -7.24 -6.25 -16.07
C ALA A 191 -6.80 -6.17 -17.56
N THR A 192 -5.64 -5.55 -17.81
CA THR A 192 -5.10 -5.28 -19.17
C THR A 192 -3.82 -6.06 -19.47
N ILE A 193 -3.38 -6.93 -18.53
CA ILE A 193 -2.16 -7.71 -18.73
C ILE A 193 -2.36 -8.78 -19.81
N SER A 194 -1.40 -8.86 -20.74
CA SER A 194 -1.24 -9.96 -21.67
C SER A 194 -0.40 -11.09 -21.07
N THR A 195 -0.76 -12.32 -21.37
CA THR A 195 0.09 -13.49 -21.05
C THR A 195 1.11 -13.78 -22.16
N GLY A 196 1.02 -13.11 -23.30
CA GLY A 196 1.82 -13.40 -24.49
C GLY A 196 1.25 -14.52 -25.36
N LEU A 197 0.28 -15.29 -24.85
CA LEU A 197 -0.36 -16.39 -25.60
C LEU A 197 -1.32 -15.88 -26.69
N GLU A 198 -1.81 -14.67 -26.52
CA GLU A 198 -2.69 -13.97 -27.47
C GLU A 198 -1.98 -13.67 -28.80
N ASP A 199 -0.66 -13.46 -28.77
CA ASP A 199 0.13 -13.16 -29.99
C ASP A 199 0.44 -14.39 -30.81
N GLU A 200 0.42 -15.60 -30.25
CA GLU A 200 0.57 -16.85 -31.01
C GLU A 200 -0.71 -17.22 -31.76
N SER A 201 -1.88 -16.91 -31.20
CA SER A 201 -3.18 -17.14 -31.84
C SER A 201 -3.55 -16.05 -32.87
N ALA A 202 -3.05 -14.82 -32.69
CA ALA A 202 -3.29 -13.69 -33.59
C ALA A 202 -2.52 -13.76 -34.92
N LYS A 203 -1.67 -14.77 -35.14
CA LYS A 203 -1.00 -15.01 -36.44
C LYS A 203 -1.94 -15.47 -37.53
N SER A 204 -3.20 -15.77 -37.23
CA SER A 204 -4.28 -15.93 -38.21
C SER A 204 -5.15 -14.67 -38.22
N LEU A 205 -4.94 -13.81 -39.17
CA LEU A 205 -5.60 -12.50 -39.39
C LEU A 205 -7.15 -12.52 -39.45
N GLU A 206 -7.78 -13.68 -39.35
CA GLU A 206 -9.24 -13.85 -39.43
C GLU A 206 -9.93 -13.99 -38.06
N LYS A 207 -9.20 -14.00 -36.93
CA LYS A 207 -9.75 -14.22 -35.57
C LYS A 207 -9.68 -13.04 -34.60
N ALA A 208 -9.41 -11.85 -35.10
CA ALA A 208 -9.22 -10.66 -34.25
C ALA A 208 -10.50 -10.18 -33.51
N GLU A 209 -11.66 -10.75 -33.77
CA GLU A 209 -12.93 -10.42 -33.13
C GLU A 209 -13.50 -11.58 -32.28
N GLU A 210 -12.82 -12.70 -32.14
CA GLU A 210 -13.31 -13.79 -31.30
C GLU A 210 -13.13 -13.46 -29.81
N VAL A 211 -14.25 -13.41 -29.09
CA VAL A 211 -14.30 -13.38 -27.61
C VAL A 211 -13.43 -14.54 -27.09
N MET A 212 -12.47 -14.25 -26.21
CA MET A 212 -11.62 -15.26 -25.56
C MET A 212 -12.45 -16.47 -25.11
N SER A 213 -12.03 -17.65 -25.54
CA SER A 213 -12.70 -18.91 -25.15
C SER A 213 -12.63 -19.09 -23.62
N GLN A 214 -13.57 -19.88 -23.07
CA GLN A 214 -13.58 -20.18 -21.65
C GLN A 214 -12.26 -20.83 -21.18
N THR A 215 -11.65 -21.65 -22.03
CA THR A 215 -10.37 -22.33 -21.76
C THR A 215 -9.21 -21.33 -21.67
N GLU A 216 -9.17 -20.33 -22.57
CA GLU A 216 -8.15 -19.27 -22.54
C GLU A 216 -8.27 -18.39 -21.29
N ARG A 217 -9.49 -18.06 -20.85
CA ARG A 217 -9.73 -17.34 -19.60
C ARG A 217 -9.26 -18.12 -18.38
N MET A 218 -9.52 -19.44 -18.34
CA MET A 218 -9.05 -20.30 -17.25
C MET A 218 -7.52 -20.38 -17.23
N ARG A 219 -6.88 -20.47 -18.39
CA ARG A 219 -5.42 -20.50 -18.51
C ARG A 219 -4.80 -19.18 -18.06
N LEU A 220 -5.32 -18.04 -18.50
CA LEU A 220 -4.91 -16.70 -18.06
C LEU A 220 -5.02 -16.56 -16.54
N THR A 221 -6.14 -16.97 -15.94
CA THR A 221 -6.32 -16.95 -14.48
C THR A 221 -5.28 -17.80 -13.77
N GLY A 222 -4.94 -18.98 -14.31
CA GLY A 222 -3.91 -19.86 -13.78
C GLY A 222 -2.50 -19.24 -13.82
N GLU A 223 -2.16 -18.54 -14.91
CA GLU A 223 -0.87 -17.86 -15.07
C GLU A 223 -0.74 -16.65 -14.13
N ILE A 224 -1.80 -15.86 -13.99
CA ILE A 224 -1.88 -14.78 -13.00
C ILE A 224 -1.67 -15.35 -11.60
N GLY A 225 -2.31 -16.48 -11.29
CA GLY A 225 -2.14 -17.16 -10.00
C GLY A 225 -0.70 -17.56 -9.72
N ARG A 226 -0.03 -18.18 -10.69
CA ARG A 226 1.39 -18.55 -10.59
C ARG A 226 2.29 -17.33 -10.42
N PHE A 227 2.06 -16.27 -11.21
CA PHE A 227 2.81 -15.04 -11.11
C PHE A 227 2.82 -14.50 -9.67
N PHE A 228 1.62 -14.27 -9.09
CA PHE A 228 1.52 -13.72 -7.74
C PHE A 228 2.11 -14.64 -6.65
N ASN A 229 2.02 -15.95 -6.79
CA ASN A 229 2.63 -16.88 -5.86
C ASN A 229 4.16 -16.86 -5.94
N ASP A 230 4.70 -16.79 -7.15
CA ASP A 230 6.14 -16.91 -7.39
C ASP A 230 6.93 -15.66 -6.98
N ILE A 231 6.32 -14.46 -7.10
CA ILE A 231 7.05 -13.21 -6.85
C ILE A 231 7.18 -12.84 -5.38
N LEU A 232 6.31 -13.33 -4.48
CA LEU A 232 6.26 -12.89 -3.08
C LEU A 232 7.60 -12.99 -2.36
N LYS A 233 8.37 -14.05 -2.62
CA LYS A 233 9.71 -14.23 -2.05
C LYS A 233 10.64 -13.09 -2.48
N TYR A 234 10.68 -12.78 -3.77
CA TYR A 234 11.56 -11.73 -4.31
C TYR A 234 11.18 -10.33 -3.85
N LEU A 235 9.87 -10.09 -3.68
CA LEU A 235 9.38 -8.84 -3.11
C LEU A 235 9.93 -8.63 -1.70
N ARG A 236 9.77 -9.62 -0.84
CA ARG A 236 10.16 -9.55 0.56
C ARG A 236 11.67 -9.44 0.74
N GLU A 237 12.42 -10.37 0.17
CA GLU A 237 13.88 -10.43 0.33
C GLU A 237 14.60 -9.28 -0.38
N GLY A 238 14.06 -8.78 -1.50
CA GLY A 238 14.61 -7.65 -2.26
C GLY A 238 14.14 -6.28 -1.79
N ASN A 239 13.29 -6.21 -0.76
CA ASN A 239 12.61 -4.99 -0.36
C ASN A 239 11.99 -4.27 -1.57
N ILE A 240 11.17 -4.99 -2.31
CA ILE A 240 10.45 -4.51 -3.49
C ILE A 240 8.97 -4.46 -3.14
N THR A 241 8.38 -3.27 -3.09
CA THR A 241 6.93 -3.11 -2.91
C THR A 241 6.23 -3.22 -4.25
N LEU A 242 5.29 -4.15 -4.39
CA LEU A 242 4.41 -4.24 -5.57
C LEU A 242 3.09 -3.54 -5.26
N ILE A 243 2.73 -2.52 -6.04
CA ILE A 243 1.41 -1.90 -6.04
C ILE A 243 0.70 -2.31 -7.32
N ALA A 244 -0.22 -3.27 -7.23
CA ALA A 244 -1.02 -3.67 -8.37
C ALA A 244 -2.40 -3.00 -8.33
N ILE A 245 -2.88 -2.59 -9.49
CA ILE A 245 -4.18 -1.94 -9.67
C ILE A 245 -5.11 -2.91 -10.37
N ASN A 246 -6.34 -3.04 -9.89
CA ASN A 246 -7.36 -3.82 -10.53
C ASN A 246 -8.71 -3.07 -10.57
N GLN A 247 -9.49 -3.35 -11.58
CA GLN A 247 -10.79 -2.74 -11.77
C GLN A 247 -11.89 -3.65 -11.23
N ILE A 248 -12.86 -3.07 -10.52
CA ILE A 248 -14.11 -3.76 -10.20
C ILE A 248 -15.02 -3.66 -11.41
N LYS A 249 -15.39 -4.81 -11.97
CA LYS A 249 -16.33 -4.94 -13.07
C LYS A 249 -17.67 -5.48 -12.55
N GLN A 250 -18.76 -5.14 -13.25
CA GLN A 250 -20.09 -5.65 -12.95
C GLN A 250 -20.45 -6.77 -13.92
N ASN A 251 -20.98 -7.86 -13.40
CA ASN A 251 -21.56 -8.92 -14.22
C ASN A 251 -22.96 -8.49 -14.66
N PRO A 252 -23.28 -8.52 -15.97
CA PRO A 252 -24.64 -8.32 -16.44
C PRO A 252 -25.54 -9.38 -15.79
N GLN A 253 -26.55 -8.95 -15.04
CA GLN A 253 -27.52 -9.89 -14.45
C GLN A 253 -28.49 -10.34 -15.54
N MET A 254 -28.39 -11.60 -15.96
CA MET A 254 -29.38 -12.26 -16.78
C MET A 254 -30.31 -13.06 -15.85
N GLY A 255 -31.44 -12.46 -15.43
CA GLY A 255 -32.49 -13.14 -14.67
C GLY A 255 -32.73 -12.60 -13.28
N PHE A 256 -33.70 -13.21 -12.58
CA PHE A 256 -34.17 -12.79 -11.25
C PHE A 256 -33.30 -13.33 -10.09
N VAL A 257 -32.39 -14.25 -10.37
CA VAL A 257 -31.55 -14.86 -9.32
C VAL A 257 -30.20 -14.14 -9.29
N LYS A 258 -29.91 -13.47 -8.20
CA LYS A 258 -28.61 -12.82 -7.98
C LYS A 258 -27.56 -13.87 -7.61
N SER A 259 -26.46 -13.88 -8.31
CA SER A 259 -25.29 -14.68 -7.91
C SER A 259 -24.78 -14.22 -6.54
N PRO A 260 -24.32 -15.12 -5.67
CA PRO A 260 -23.70 -14.73 -4.40
C PRO A 260 -22.45 -13.88 -4.67
N ALA A 261 -22.09 -12.99 -3.73
CA ALA A 261 -20.85 -12.24 -3.82
C ALA A 261 -19.65 -13.20 -3.83
N GLU A 262 -18.70 -12.96 -4.72
CA GLU A 262 -17.49 -13.79 -4.80
C GLU A 262 -16.64 -13.71 -3.51
N VAL A 263 -16.59 -12.53 -2.89
CA VAL A 263 -15.92 -12.25 -1.62
C VAL A 263 -16.70 -11.20 -0.85
N MET A 264 -16.57 -11.19 0.47
CA MET A 264 -17.38 -10.36 1.37
C MET A 264 -17.28 -8.85 1.13
N TYR A 265 -16.22 -8.37 0.48
CA TYR A 265 -16.01 -6.94 0.22
C TYR A 265 -16.40 -6.51 -1.21
N LEU A 266 -16.90 -7.41 -2.03
CA LEU A 266 -17.53 -7.13 -3.33
C LEU A 266 -19.04 -7.31 -3.24
N LYS A 267 -19.78 -6.55 -4.02
CA LYS A 267 -21.22 -6.73 -4.14
C LYS A 267 -21.52 -8.01 -4.96
N GLN A 268 -22.75 -8.49 -4.90
CA GLN A 268 -23.18 -9.73 -5.55
C GLN A 268 -22.96 -9.75 -7.08
N ASP A 269 -22.94 -8.57 -7.70
CA ASP A 269 -22.75 -8.39 -9.14
C ASP A 269 -21.33 -7.88 -9.50
N GLU A 270 -20.46 -7.73 -8.51
CA GLU A 270 -19.10 -7.21 -8.70
C GLU A 270 -18.07 -8.36 -8.71
N HIS A 271 -17.10 -8.26 -9.60
CA HIS A 271 -15.93 -9.15 -9.65
C HIS A 271 -14.66 -8.39 -10.00
N CYS A 272 -13.51 -8.96 -9.65
CA CYS A 272 -12.20 -8.46 -10.04
C CYS A 272 -11.58 -9.40 -11.09
N PRO A 273 -11.12 -8.89 -12.24
CA PRO A 273 -10.36 -9.69 -13.21
C PRO A 273 -9.13 -10.37 -12.62
N GLY A 274 -8.73 -11.51 -13.18
CA GLY A 274 -7.53 -12.24 -12.76
C GLY A 274 -7.77 -13.31 -11.68
N GLY A 275 -9.03 -13.55 -11.30
CA GLY A 275 -9.40 -14.57 -10.32
C GLY A 275 -9.05 -14.20 -8.88
N TYR A 276 -8.96 -15.22 -8.01
CA TYR A 276 -8.78 -15.00 -6.58
C TYR A 276 -7.33 -14.78 -6.13
N ALA A 277 -6.35 -15.22 -6.92
CA ALA A 277 -4.95 -15.17 -6.51
C ALA A 277 -4.43 -13.75 -6.22
N PRO A 278 -4.75 -12.72 -7.04
CA PRO A 278 -4.40 -11.33 -6.72
C PRO A 278 -4.97 -10.87 -5.37
N LEU A 279 -6.19 -11.28 -5.04
CA LEU A 279 -6.89 -10.91 -3.82
C LEU A 279 -6.31 -11.61 -2.59
N PHE A 280 -6.05 -12.93 -2.69
CA PHE A 280 -5.57 -13.72 -1.56
C PHE A 280 -4.11 -13.46 -1.22
N ASN A 281 -3.27 -13.20 -2.22
CA ASN A 281 -1.85 -12.95 -2.02
C ASN A 281 -1.54 -11.54 -1.51
N ALA A 282 -2.43 -10.56 -1.69
CA ALA A 282 -2.22 -9.21 -1.20
C ALA A 282 -1.99 -9.18 0.32
N HIS A 283 -0.96 -8.44 0.75
CA HIS A 283 -0.71 -8.14 2.15
C HIS A 283 -1.61 -7.02 2.64
N ILE A 284 -1.80 -6.01 1.79
CA ILE A 284 -2.69 -4.87 2.03
C ILE A 284 -3.61 -4.75 0.81
N MET A 285 -4.90 -4.52 1.05
CA MET A 285 -5.86 -4.27 -0.01
C MET A 285 -6.69 -3.03 0.30
N LEU A 286 -6.65 -2.06 -0.62
CA LEU A 286 -7.42 -0.82 -0.54
C LEU A 286 -8.51 -0.83 -1.61
N LYS A 287 -9.76 -0.61 -1.18
CA LYS A 287 -10.90 -0.41 -2.07
C LYS A 287 -11.19 1.08 -2.22
N PHE A 288 -11.15 1.56 -3.45
CA PHE A 288 -11.40 2.96 -3.79
C PHE A 288 -12.85 3.14 -4.23
N VAL A 289 -13.57 4.01 -3.50
CA VAL A 289 -14.99 4.30 -3.73
C VAL A 289 -15.17 5.81 -3.89
N ALA A 290 -15.84 6.24 -4.95
CA ALA A 290 -16.20 7.64 -5.09
C ALA A 290 -17.20 8.04 -3.98
N VAL A 291 -16.97 9.17 -3.33
CA VAL A 291 -17.81 9.70 -2.26
C VAL A 291 -18.60 10.89 -2.80
N GLY A 292 -19.94 10.79 -2.74
CA GLY A 292 -20.84 11.80 -3.28
C GLY A 292 -21.12 11.63 -4.78
N SER A 293 -22.21 12.24 -5.24
CA SER A 293 -22.61 12.24 -6.65
C SER A 293 -21.92 13.33 -7.44
N ASP A 294 -21.31 14.30 -6.78
CA ASP A 294 -20.90 15.53 -7.40
C ASP A 294 -19.41 15.77 -7.34
N LYS A 295 -18.90 16.24 -8.44
CA LYS A 295 -17.63 16.94 -8.53
C LYS A 295 -17.62 17.97 -7.41
N TYR A 296 -16.61 17.95 -6.58
CA TYR A 296 -16.34 19.02 -5.62
C TYR A 296 -16.01 20.28 -6.44
N THR A 297 -17.03 20.86 -6.99
CA THR A 297 -17.00 22.19 -7.58
C THR A 297 -17.77 23.08 -6.63
N ASP A 298 -17.15 23.50 -5.56
CA ASP A 298 -17.61 24.66 -4.85
C ASP A 298 -17.05 25.85 -5.64
N GLU A 299 -17.85 26.41 -6.55
CA GLU A 299 -17.47 27.60 -7.32
C GLU A 299 -17.10 28.77 -6.39
N ASP A 300 -17.72 28.81 -5.19
CA ASP A 300 -17.42 29.78 -4.14
C ASP A 300 -16.06 29.52 -3.47
N ASP A 301 -15.57 28.27 -3.43
CA ASP A 301 -14.33 27.89 -2.72
C ASP A 301 -13.10 27.83 -3.63
N GLY A 302 -13.25 28.09 -4.95
CA GLY A 302 -12.12 28.08 -5.91
C GLY A 302 -11.41 26.74 -6.05
N PHE A 303 -12.00 25.65 -5.54
CA PHE A 303 -11.47 24.30 -5.57
C PHE A 303 -12.21 23.45 -6.63
N SER A 304 -11.45 22.77 -7.47
CA SER A 304 -11.99 21.87 -8.50
C SER A 304 -11.43 20.46 -8.30
N GLY A 305 -12.22 19.60 -7.68
CA GLY A 305 -11.79 18.27 -7.37
C GLY A 305 -12.94 17.32 -7.02
N PHE A 306 -12.62 16.23 -6.37
CA PHE A 306 -13.58 15.23 -5.89
C PHE A 306 -13.02 14.48 -4.68
N LYS A 307 -13.90 13.80 -3.93
CA LYS A 307 -13.50 12.92 -2.82
C LYS A 307 -13.53 11.47 -3.23
N VAL A 308 -12.54 10.74 -2.78
CA VAL A 308 -12.46 9.28 -2.92
C VAL A 308 -12.20 8.69 -1.54
N ARG A 309 -12.97 7.69 -1.18
CA ARG A 309 -12.74 6.90 0.02
C ARG A 309 -11.80 5.75 -0.32
N ALA A 310 -10.68 5.64 0.40
CA ALA A 310 -9.81 4.48 0.41
C ALA A 310 -10.15 3.63 1.65
N GLU A 311 -10.78 2.48 1.43
CA GLU A 311 -11.17 1.52 2.48
C GLU A 311 -10.12 0.44 2.60
N ILE A 312 -9.60 0.20 3.82
CA ILE A 312 -8.68 -0.89 4.12
C ILE A 312 -9.52 -2.15 4.31
N ILE A 313 -9.65 -2.94 3.24
CA ILE A 313 -10.47 -4.16 3.27
C ILE A 313 -9.67 -5.40 3.65
N LYS A 314 -8.34 -5.32 3.60
CA LYS A 314 -7.41 -6.34 4.06
C LYS A 314 -6.11 -5.71 4.52
N SER A 315 -5.62 -6.15 5.66
CA SER A 315 -4.25 -5.93 6.12
C SER A 315 -3.78 -7.16 6.89
N ARG A 316 -2.50 -7.52 6.75
CA ARG A 316 -1.89 -8.63 7.49
C ARG A 316 -1.24 -8.18 8.80
N VAL A 317 -1.06 -6.87 8.99
CA VAL A 317 -0.34 -6.30 10.13
C VAL A 317 -1.19 -5.35 10.97
N SER A 318 -2.28 -4.82 10.41
CA SER A 318 -3.17 -3.88 11.10
C SER A 318 -4.63 -4.30 10.96
N ALA A 319 -5.54 -3.64 11.70
CA ALA A 319 -6.96 -3.91 11.63
C ALA A 319 -7.56 -3.43 10.29
N ALA A 320 -8.28 -4.30 9.60
CA ALA A 320 -9.11 -3.95 8.45
C ALA A 320 -10.40 -3.23 8.89
N GLY A 321 -11.14 -2.67 7.92
CA GLY A 321 -12.42 -1.99 8.14
C GLY A 321 -12.33 -0.48 8.34
N LYS A 322 -11.13 0.08 8.47
CA LYS A 322 -10.93 1.53 8.53
C LYS A 322 -10.91 2.14 7.13
N TYR A 323 -11.22 3.43 7.03
CA TYR A 323 -11.13 4.15 5.76
C TYR A 323 -10.60 5.57 5.94
N VAL A 324 -10.08 6.14 4.86
CA VAL A 324 -9.69 7.54 4.77
C VAL A 324 -10.32 8.18 3.53
N ASN A 325 -10.84 9.39 3.68
CA ASN A 325 -11.30 10.18 2.56
C ASN A 325 -10.12 10.96 1.98
N LEU A 326 -9.83 10.75 0.70
CA LEU A 326 -8.80 11.46 -0.03
C LEU A 326 -9.45 12.55 -0.87
N VAL A 327 -9.05 13.79 -0.65
CA VAL A 327 -9.50 14.94 -1.45
C VAL A 327 -8.58 15.09 -2.65
N TYR A 328 -9.16 15.06 -3.82
CA TYR A 328 -8.44 15.08 -5.09
C TYR A 328 -8.62 16.41 -5.80
N ASP A 329 -7.53 17.14 -6.00
CA ASP A 329 -7.48 18.34 -6.83
C ASP A 329 -7.05 17.98 -8.26
N LYS A 330 -7.69 18.58 -9.27
CA LYS A 330 -7.41 18.28 -10.67
C LYS A 330 -5.98 18.61 -11.10
N ASN A 331 -5.38 19.62 -10.49
CA ASN A 331 -4.08 20.14 -10.88
C ASN A 331 -2.93 19.44 -10.13
N ILE A 332 -3.09 19.25 -8.81
CA ILE A 332 -2.01 18.75 -7.95
C ILE A 332 -2.15 17.27 -7.59
N GLY A 333 -3.28 16.66 -7.94
CA GLY A 333 -3.59 15.30 -7.51
C GLY A 333 -4.17 15.26 -6.10
N VAL A 334 -3.78 14.28 -5.27
CA VAL A 334 -4.30 14.21 -3.90
C VAL A 334 -3.76 15.37 -3.07
N ASP A 335 -4.67 16.20 -2.57
CA ASP A 335 -4.37 17.29 -1.65
C ASP A 335 -4.33 16.77 -0.21
N MET A 336 -3.12 16.71 0.32
CA MET A 336 -2.85 16.19 1.66
C MET A 336 -3.45 17.05 2.76
N VAL A 337 -3.35 18.37 2.61
CA VAL A 337 -3.86 19.32 3.61
C VAL A 337 -5.37 19.20 3.70
N ARG A 338 -6.05 19.26 2.55
CA ARG A 338 -7.51 19.12 2.49
C ARG A 338 -7.97 17.75 3.00
N SER A 339 -7.29 16.67 2.64
CA SER A 339 -7.62 15.32 3.12
C SER A 339 -7.48 15.21 4.64
N THR A 340 -6.43 15.79 5.21
CA THR A 340 -6.17 15.76 6.65
C THR A 340 -7.13 16.65 7.42
N VAL A 341 -7.45 17.85 6.90
CA VAL A 341 -8.46 18.74 7.50
C VAL A 341 -9.86 18.15 7.39
N ASP A 342 -10.19 17.46 6.29
CA ASP A 342 -11.47 16.74 6.15
C ASP A 342 -11.62 15.67 7.25
N TYR A 343 -10.56 14.89 7.49
CA TYR A 343 -10.52 13.95 8.61
C TYR A 343 -10.69 14.64 9.97
N ALA A 344 -9.98 15.77 10.18
CA ALA A 344 -10.11 16.54 11.44
C ALA A 344 -11.53 17.08 11.64
N LYS A 345 -12.24 17.46 10.57
CA LYS A 345 -13.66 17.84 10.62
C LYS A 345 -14.55 16.67 11.00
N ASP A 346 -14.34 15.50 10.41
CA ASP A 346 -15.10 14.29 10.72
C ASP A 346 -14.91 13.88 12.20
N MET A 347 -13.73 14.16 12.77
CA MET A 347 -13.43 13.92 14.19
C MET A 347 -13.91 15.05 15.11
N GLY A 348 -14.55 16.10 14.59
CA GLY A 348 -15.04 17.23 15.38
C GLY A 348 -13.94 18.16 15.91
N LEU A 349 -12.74 18.12 15.37
CA LEU A 349 -11.60 18.94 15.81
C LEU A 349 -11.57 20.33 15.19
N VAL A 350 -12.33 20.54 14.12
CA VAL A 350 -12.41 21.80 13.38
C VAL A 350 -13.80 22.38 13.48
N SER A 351 -13.86 23.67 13.80
CA SER A 351 -15.11 24.47 13.86
C SER A 351 -14.98 25.71 13.00
N GLY A 352 -16.08 26.40 12.76
CA GLY A 352 -16.12 27.64 11.99
C GLY A 352 -17.17 27.63 10.89
N ASN A 353 -17.07 28.61 9.99
CA ASN A 353 -17.95 28.77 8.85
C ASN A 353 -17.19 29.27 7.61
N LYS A 354 -17.92 29.65 6.54
CA LYS A 354 -17.31 30.12 5.28
C LYS A 354 -16.30 31.28 5.45
N ASN A 355 -16.44 32.10 6.51
CA ASN A 355 -15.55 33.22 6.77
C ASN A 355 -14.23 32.83 7.49
N GLY A 356 -14.14 31.63 8.00
CA GLY A 356 -12.94 31.09 8.60
C GLY A 356 -13.22 29.84 9.43
N TYR A 357 -12.39 28.85 9.20
CA TYR A 357 -12.32 27.62 9.99
C TYR A 357 -11.11 27.69 10.92
N TYR A 358 -11.18 27.01 12.06
CA TYR A 358 -10.11 26.93 13.04
C TYR A 358 -10.16 25.60 13.78
N PHE A 359 -9.02 25.18 14.31
CA PHE A 359 -8.97 24.05 15.24
C PHE A 359 -9.51 24.50 16.61
N ILE A 360 -10.30 23.65 17.26
CA ILE A 360 -11.00 24.00 18.52
C ILE A 360 -10.00 24.43 19.60
N THR A 361 -8.78 23.88 19.56
CA THR A 361 -7.69 24.19 20.52
C THR A 361 -7.01 25.53 20.28
N ASP A 362 -7.15 26.13 19.09
CA ASP A 362 -6.57 27.44 18.76
C ASP A 362 -7.51 28.21 17.79
N LYS A 363 -8.30 29.12 18.37
CA LYS A 363 -9.31 29.89 17.63
C LYS A 363 -8.75 31.11 16.90
N ASP A 364 -7.50 31.47 17.20
CA ASP A 364 -6.86 32.67 16.63
C ASP A 364 -6.30 32.36 15.24
N GLU A 365 -5.82 31.14 15.04
CA GLU A 365 -5.31 30.69 13.74
C GLU A 365 -6.42 30.16 12.85
N LYS A 366 -6.79 30.97 11.85
CA LYS A 366 -7.89 30.67 10.92
C LYS A 366 -7.37 30.32 9.53
N PHE A 367 -8.11 29.47 8.84
CA PHE A 367 -7.91 29.13 7.44
C PHE A 367 -9.25 29.12 6.70
N THR A 368 -9.20 29.25 5.38
CA THR A 368 -10.40 29.27 4.54
C THR A 368 -10.43 28.03 3.65
N LEU A 369 -11.61 27.58 3.24
CA LEU A 369 -11.71 26.45 2.31
C LEU A 369 -11.10 26.80 0.96
N LYS A 370 -11.27 28.05 0.50
CA LYS A 370 -10.74 28.54 -0.77
C LYS A 370 -9.23 28.47 -0.82
N ASN A 371 -8.56 28.99 0.20
CA ASN A 371 -7.10 29.14 0.24
C ASN A 371 -6.41 28.12 1.15
N MET A 372 -7.11 27.05 1.56
CA MET A 372 -6.63 26.12 2.59
C MET A 372 -5.18 25.69 2.39
N THR A 373 -4.84 25.20 1.21
CA THR A 373 -3.48 24.72 0.91
C THR A 373 -2.46 25.84 1.00
N GLU A 374 -2.80 27.05 0.56
CA GLU A 374 -1.93 28.23 0.64
C GLU A 374 -1.84 28.78 2.07
N ASP A 375 -2.97 28.82 2.80
CA ASP A 375 -2.98 29.24 4.21
C ASP A 375 -2.03 28.36 5.04
N PHE A 376 -2.09 27.04 4.85
CA PHE A 376 -1.18 26.11 5.52
C PHE A 376 0.27 26.21 5.02
N ARG A 377 0.49 26.47 3.73
CA ARG A 377 1.84 26.65 3.18
C ARG A 377 2.56 27.87 3.76
N HIS A 378 1.82 28.98 3.95
CA HIS A 378 2.37 30.23 4.43
C HIS A 378 2.34 30.36 5.96
N ASN A 379 1.65 29.49 6.66
CA ASN A 379 1.54 29.50 8.12
C ASN A 379 1.97 28.18 8.74
N PRO A 380 3.25 27.98 9.07
CA PRO A 380 3.74 26.76 9.73
C PRO A 380 3.06 26.45 11.07
N LYS A 381 2.50 27.45 11.73
CA LYS A 381 1.77 27.29 12.99
C LYS A 381 0.50 26.47 12.78
N LEU A 382 -0.21 26.65 11.65
CA LEU A 382 -1.37 25.84 11.30
C LEU A 382 -1.03 24.34 11.13
N TYR A 383 0.12 24.02 10.52
CA TYR A 383 0.59 22.62 10.43
C TYR A 383 0.84 22.02 11.81
N LYS A 384 1.47 22.79 12.70
CA LYS A 384 1.74 22.33 14.07
C LYS A 384 0.43 22.07 14.80
N ILE A 385 -0.50 23.01 14.76
CA ILE A 385 -1.83 22.88 15.40
C ILE A 385 -2.58 21.67 14.85
N MET A 386 -2.61 21.49 13.54
CA MET A 386 -3.23 20.33 12.90
C MET A 386 -2.61 19.02 13.39
N LYS A 387 -1.28 18.94 13.43
CA LYS A 387 -0.56 17.78 13.91
C LYS A 387 -0.89 17.51 15.39
N ASP A 388 -0.76 18.51 16.26
CA ASP A 388 -0.96 18.37 17.71
C ASP A 388 -2.41 17.94 18.06
N ASN A 389 -3.40 18.28 17.20
CA ASN A 389 -4.79 17.86 17.39
C ASN A 389 -5.07 16.44 16.88
N ILE A 390 -4.45 16.04 15.77
CA ILE A 390 -4.78 14.78 15.08
C ILE A 390 -3.95 13.61 15.64
N MET A 391 -2.67 13.85 15.98
CA MET A 391 -1.75 12.79 16.40
C MET A 391 -2.27 11.95 17.58
N PRO A 392 -2.80 12.55 18.68
CA PRO A 392 -3.30 11.76 19.80
C PRO A 392 -4.43 10.79 19.39
N ILE A 393 -5.31 11.21 18.46
CA ILE A 393 -6.40 10.36 17.96
C ILE A 393 -5.85 9.24 17.07
N LEU A 394 -4.86 9.53 16.25
CA LEU A 394 -4.25 8.53 15.38
C LEU A 394 -3.49 7.49 16.19
N GLU A 395 -2.80 7.90 17.24
CA GLU A 395 -2.04 7.00 18.14
C GLU A 395 -2.95 6.01 18.85
N THR A 396 -4.14 6.44 19.29
CA THR A 396 -5.14 5.52 19.88
C THR A 396 -5.71 4.52 18.88
N ASN A 397 -5.60 4.78 17.57
CA ASN A 397 -6.05 3.90 16.51
C ASN A 397 -4.97 2.94 16.00
N LEU A 398 -3.75 3.05 16.53
CA LEU A 398 -2.65 2.19 16.11
C LEU A 398 -2.90 0.75 16.56
N SER A 399 -2.79 -0.19 15.65
CA SER A 399 -2.92 -1.63 15.98
C SER A 399 -1.70 -2.08 16.81
N GLY A 400 -1.91 -3.06 17.67
CA GLY A 400 -0.87 -3.63 18.53
C GLY A 400 -1.22 -3.44 20.01
N ILE A 401 -0.86 -4.44 20.80
CA ILE A 401 -1.06 -4.49 22.25
C ILE A 401 0.29 -4.30 22.93
N THR A 402 0.27 -3.60 24.06
CA THR A 402 1.46 -3.52 24.93
C THR A 402 1.64 -4.83 25.70
N PRO A 403 2.85 -5.16 26.15
CA PRO A 403 3.06 -6.34 26.99
C PRO A 403 2.20 -6.36 28.28
N GLU A 404 1.87 -5.20 28.82
CA GLU A 404 0.98 -5.07 29.98
C GLU A 404 -0.47 -5.47 29.62
N GLU A 405 -0.90 -5.21 28.38
CA GLU A 405 -2.21 -5.63 27.86
C GLU A 405 -2.22 -7.12 27.46
N MET A 406 -1.05 -7.78 27.46
CA MET A 406 -0.91 -9.22 27.19
C MET A 406 -0.99 -10.07 28.47
N GLU A 407 -1.04 -9.46 29.65
CA GLU A 407 -1.33 -10.22 30.88
C GLU A 407 -2.72 -10.84 30.76
N VAL A 408 -2.75 -12.17 30.70
CA VAL A 408 -4.01 -12.92 30.63
C VAL A 408 -4.77 -12.69 31.91
N PRO A 409 -6.01 -12.17 31.90
CA PRO A 409 -6.79 -12.03 33.11
C PRO A 409 -6.95 -13.41 33.81
N GLU A 410 -6.88 -13.43 35.15
CA GLU A 410 -7.01 -14.69 35.93
C GLU A 410 -8.27 -15.50 35.57
N GLU A 411 -9.32 -14.84 35.11
CA GLU A 411 -10.56 -15.47 34.63
C GLU A 411 -10.34 -16.24 33.33
N GLU A 412 -9.46 -15.81 32.44
CA GLU A 412 -9.12 -16.51 31.20
C GLU A 412 -8.12 -17.64 31.42
N GLU A 413 -7.18 -17.50 32.38
CA GLU A 413 -6.28 -18.61 32.77
C GLU A 413 -7.08 -19.84 33.23
N ASN A 414 -8.17 -19.63 33.98
CA ASN A 414 -9.04 -20.71 34.40
C ASN A 414 -9.78 -21.41 33.24
N PHE A 415 -9.98 -20.70 32.12
CA PHE A 415 -10.63 -21.28 30.92
C PHE A 415 -9.68 -22.18 30.13
N TYR A 416 -8.36 -21.87 30.12
CA TYR A 416 -7.34 -22.68 29.44
C TYR A 416 -6.92 -23.93 30.26
N ASN A 417 -7.26 -23.97 31.53
CA ASN A 417 -6.96 -25.09 32.44
C ASN A 417 -8.13 -26.09 32.61
N LEU A 418 -9.21 -25.94 31.82
CA LEU A 418 -10.34 -26.89 31.71
C LEU A 418 -10.05 -27.90 30.61
#